data_b1e89c82a8840b16da8c6c0e1112cf5f
#
_entry.id   b1e89c82a8840b16da8c6c0e1112cf5f
#
_cell.length_a   1.000
_cell.length_b   1.000
_cell.length_c   1.000
_cell.angle_alpha   90.00
_cell.angle_beta   90.00
_cell.angle_gamma   90.00
#
_symmetry.space_group_name_H-M   'P 1'
#
loop_
_entity.id
_entity.type
_entity.pdbx_description
1 polymer ?
#
loop_
_entity_poly.entity_id
_entity_poly.type
_entity_poly.pdbx_seq_one_letter_code
_entity_poly.pdbx_strand_id
1 'polypeptide(L)'
;MQLENANGEIVDEWTSDGTNHVVTELPAGDYTLKEIAAPDGYVIATDIKFTVDVYGNVTVENVEATATSENGNPLVVMIDDTTKVQISKQDITTGEELPGAKLQVIDRDGNVVEEWVSSSEPHFIEGKLIAGKEYTLKETIAPEGYEIANEIKFTVNADGSVTEVIMYDELTPKITTPYTGDNHSDFAAYAMLGAASVIIAALIITKKGKKYE
;
A
#
# COMPACT_ATOMS: atom_id res chain seq x y z
N MET A 1 -4.13 -21.73 -3.90
CA MET A 1 -3.41 -22.53 -2.88
C MET A 1 -2.75 -23.70 -3.55
N GLN A 2 -1.54 -24.08 -3.13
CA GLN A 2 -0.84 -25.29 -3.57
C GLN A 2 -0.26 -26.01 -2.37
N LEU A 3 -0.33 -27.35 -2.38
CA LEU A 3 0.33 -28.20 -1.39
C LEU A 3 1.46 -28.94 -2.11
N GLU A 4 2.69 -28.77 -1.64
CA GLU A 4 3.87 -29.44 -2.18
C GLU A 4 4.42 -30.48 -1.19
N ASN A 5 5.01 -31.56 -1.70
CA ASN A 5 5.75 -32.52 -0.90
C ASN A 5 7.22 -32.08 -0.72
N ALA A 6 8.01 -32.83 0.02
CA ALA A 6 9.44 -32.55 0.29
C ALA A 6 10.31 -32.43 -0.98
N ASN A 7 9.89 -32.98 -2.12
CA ASN A 7 10.60 -32.90 -3.40
C ASN A 7 10.19 -31.65 -4.22
N GLY A 8 9.22 -30.85 -3.73
CA GLY A 8 8.66 -29.71 -4.46
C GLY A 8 7.63 -30.11 -5.52
N GLU A 9 7.09 -31.34 -5.45
CA GLU A 9 6.03 -31.80 -6.34
C GLU A 9 4.68 -31.36 -5.78
N ILE A 10 3.82 -30.78 -6.62
CA ILE A 10 2.46 -30.37 -6.24
C ILE A 10 1.63 -31.64 -6.03
N VAL A 11 1.15 -31.86 -4.82
CA VAL A 11 0.29 -32.99 -4.44
C VAL A 11 -1.19 -32.62 -4.42
N ASP A 12 -1.51 -31.31 -4.26
CA ASP A 12 -2.86 -30.78 -4.37
C ASP A 12 -2.85 -29.29 -4.73
N GLU A 13 -3.89 -28.83 -5.45
CA GLU A 13 -4.06 -27.43 -5.84
C GLU A 13 -5.54 -27.06 -5.85
N TRP A 14 -5.89 -25.90 -5.23
CA TRP A 14 -7.28 -25.44 -5.15
C TRP A 14 -7.38 -23.92 -5.04
N THR A 15 -8.57 -23.39 -5.26
CA THR A 15 -8.93 -22.02 -4.92
C THR A 15 -9.75 -21.99 -3.63
N SER A 16 -9.37 -21.17 -2.66
CA SER A 16 -10.14 -21.00 -1.43
C SER A 16 -11.52 -20.38 -1.74
N ASP A 17 -12.57 -20.92 -1.13
CA ASP A 17 -13.95 -20.53 -1.35
C ASP A 17 -14.70 -20.14 -0.04
N GLY A 18 -13.94 -20.01 1.04
CA GLY A 18 -14.47 -19.71 2.39
C GLY A 18 -14.84 -20.95 3.18
N THR A 19 -14.60 -22.15 2.65
CA THR A 19 -14.74 -23.43 3.36
C THR A 19 -13.39 -24.11 3.54
N ASN A 20 -13.31 -25.05 4.52
CA ASN A 20 -12.10 -25.84 4.72
C ASN A 20 -11.88 -26.78 3.53
N HIS A 21 -10.70 -26.71 2.90
CA HIS A 21 -10.28 -27.69 1.91
C HIS A 21 -9.78 -28.97 2.62
N VAL A 22 -10.22 -30.13 2.16
CA VAL A 22 -9.87 -31.42 2.78
C VAL A 22 -8.98 -32.23 1.85
N VAL A 23 -7.76 -32.49 2.28
CA VAL A 23 -6.83 -33.39 1.60
C VAL A 23 -6.94 -34.77 2.24
N THR A 24 -7.29 -35.78 1.45
CA THR A 24 -7.43 -37.14 1.92
C THR A 24 -6.21 -38.00 1.52
N GLU A 25 -5.90 -39.02 2.32
CA GLU A 25 -4.84 -39.99 2.04
C GLU A 25 -3.44 -39.39 1.86
N LEU A 26 -3.13 -38.31 2.61
CA LEU A 26 -1.82 -37.69 2.56
C LEU A 26 -0.79 -38.60 3.26
N PRO A 27 0.26 -39.10 2.55
CA PRO A 27 1.29 -39.95 3.12
C PRO A 27 2.07 -39.26 4.25
N ALA A 28 2.70 -40.05 5.13
CA ALA A 28 3.64 -39.50 6.12
C ALA A 28 4.82 -38.83 5.38
N GLY A 29 5.19 -37.62 5.77
CA GLY A 29 6.24 -36.84 5.14
C GLY A 29 6.15 -35.35 5.47
N ASP A 30 7.07 -34.58 4.88
CA ASP A 30 7.13 -33.13 5.02
C ASP A 30 6.41 -32.47 3.83
N TYR A 31 5.68 -31.40 4.15
CA TYR A 31 4.85 -30.68 3.20
C TYR A 31 5.02 -29.17 3.37
N THR A 32 4.76 -28.45 2.28
CA THR A 32 4.69 -26.98 2.27
C THR A 32 3.34 -26.56 1.66
N LEU A 33 2.56 -25.83 2.45
CA LEU A 33 1.35 -25.17 1.98
C LEU A 33 1.74 -23.76 1.50
N LYS A 34 1.37 -23.42 0.26
CA LYS A 34 1.67 -22.14 -0.38
C LYS A 34 0.42 -21.43 -0.85
N GLU A 35 0.40 -20.14 -0.66
CA GLU A 35 -0.52 -19.26 -1.36
C GLU A 35 0.14 -18.74 -2.65
N ILE A 36 -0.48 -18.97 -3.80
CA ILE A 36 0.08 -18.57 -5.10
C ILE A 36 -0.46 -17.21 -5.54
N ALA A 37 -1.66 -16.87 -5.08
CA ALA A 37 -2.29 -15.58 -5.32
C ALA A 37 -3.19 -15.24 -4.14
N ALA A 38 -2.99 -14.06 -3.56
CA ALA A 38 -3.87 -13.51 -2.53
C ALA A 38 -5.10 -12.85 -3.18
N PRO A 39 -6.24 -12.75 -2.46
CA PRO A 39 -7.37 -11.94 -2.86
C PRO A 39 -6.98 -10.44 -2.95
N ASP A 40 -7.78 -9.67 -3.70
CA ASP A 40 -7.60 -8.21 -3.79
C ASP A 40 -7.64 -7.59 -2.38
N GLY A 41 -6.68 -6.71 -2.08
CA GLY A 41 -6.54 -6.07 -0.77
C GLY A 41 -5.75 -6.87 0.27
N TYR A 42 -5.29 -8.07 -0.09
CA TYR A 42 -4.45 -8.91 0.78
C TYR A 42 -3.06 -9.08 0.21
N VAL A 43 -2.14 -9.51 1.05
CA VAL A 43 -0.76 -9.90 0.70
C VAL A 43 -0.67 -11.41 0.71
N ILE A 44 0.14 -11.97 -0.22
CA ILE A 44 0.40 -13.41 -0.23
C ILE A 44 0.97 -13.83 1.12
N ALA A 45 0.34 -14.83 1.74
CA ALA A 45 0.75 -15.36 3.02
C ALA A 45 2.12 -16.06 2.94
N THR A 46 2.81 -16.10 4.08
CA THR A 46 4.06 -16.87 4.21
C THR A 46 3.78 -18.36 4.10
N ASP A 47 4.63 -19.08 3.36
CA ASP A 47 4.57 -20.54 3.23
C ASP A 47 4.53 -21.23 4.61
N ILE A 48 3.63 -22.20 4.77
CA ILE A 48 3.51 -23.01 5.98
C ILE A 48 4.15 -24.37 5.74
N LYS A 49 5.17 -24.70 6.53
CA LYS A 49 5.77 -26.03 6.56
C LYS A 49 5.19 -26.87 7.67
N PHE A 50 4.85 -28.12 7.35
CA PHE A 50 4.34 -29.06 8.33
C PHE A 50 4.75 -30.50 7.98
N THR A 51 4.77 -31.35 9.01
CA THR A 51 5.07 -32.79 8.87
C THR A 51 3.83 -33.60 9.22
N VAL A 52 3.55 -34.62 8.43
CA VAL A 52 2.57 -35.67 8.72
C VAL A 52 3.32 -36.90 9.20
N ASP A 53 3.01 -37.41 10.41
CA ASP A 53 3.63 -38.63 10.92
C ASP A 53 2.91 -39.90 10.42
N VAL A 54 3.46 -41.07 10.77
CA VAL A 54 2.90 -42.39 10.36
C VAL A 54 1.55 -42.69 11.00
N TYR A 55 1.12 -41.90 11.96
CA TYR A 55 -0.19 -42.05 12.64
C TYR A 55 -1.19 -41.00 12.12
N GLY A 56 -0.78 -40.13 11.17
CA GLY A 56 -1.62 -39.06 10.63
C GLY A 56 -1.66 -37.79 11.50
N ASN A 57 -0.78 -37.67 12.51
CA ASN A 57 -0.68 -36.42 13.25
C ASN A 57 0.08 -35.36 12.44
N VAL A 58 -0.35 -34.10 12.54
CA VAL A 58 0.26 -32.97 11.85
C VAL A 58 0.99 -32.09 12.87
N THR A 59 2.25 -31.78 12.57
CA THR A 59 3.07 -30.83 13.32
C THR A 59 3.49 -29.70 12.40
N VAL A 60 3.19 -28.43 12.78
CA VAL A 60 3.52 -27.23 12.01
C VAL A 60 4.81 -26.61 12.52
N GLU A 61 5.74 -26.27 11.63
CA GLU A 61 7.03 -25.64 11.99
C GLU A 61 6.89 -24.14 12.27
N ASN A 62 5.94 -23.46 11.65
CA ASN A 62 5.78 -22.01 11.75
C ASN A 62 4.82 -21.62 12.88
N VAL A 63 5.26 -20.66 13.73
CA VAL A 63 4.51 -20.22 14.94
C VAL A 63 3.19 -19.48 14.60
N GLU A 64 3.07 -18.94 13.40
CA GLU A 64 1.88 -18.19 12.95
C GLU A 64 0.77 -19.08 12.39
N ALA A 65 1.11 -20.32 12.02
CA ALA A 65 0.15 -21.32 11.59
C ALA A 65 -0.08 -22.32 12.74
N THR A 66 -1.31 -22.57 13.10
CA THR A 66 -1.66 -23.54 14.14
C THR A 66 -2.19 -24.81 13.52
N ALA A 67 -1.64 -25.97 13.94
CA ALA A 67 -2.32 -27.24 13.73
C ALA A 67 -3.35 -27.42 14.84
N THR A 68 -4.61 -27.46 14.48
CA THR A 68 -5.72 -27.73 15.41
C THR A 68 -6.42 -29.01 14.99
N SER A 69 -7.34 -29.52 15.80
CA SER A 69 -8.18 -30.65 15.42
C SER A 69 -9.62 -30.18 15.30
N GLU A 70 -10.22 -30.36 14.13
CA GLU A 70 -11.63 -30.15 13.88
C GLU A 70 -12.28 -31.49 13.55
N ASN A 71 -13.28 -31.89 14.32
CA ASN A 71 -13.96 -33.18 14.17
C ASN A 71 -13.02 -34.40 14.15
N GLY A 72 -11.86 -34.30 14.85
CA GLY A 72 -10.86 -35.36 14.91
C GLY A 72 -9.83 -35.35 13.79
N ASN A 73 -9.95 -34.43 12.80
CA ASN A 73 -8.95 -34.29 11.75
C ASN A 73 -8.00 -33.12 12.07
N PRO A 74 -6.69 -33.22 11.75
CA PRO A 74 -5.79 -32.09 11.85
C PRO A 74 -6.20 -30.95 10.90
N LEU A 75 -6.03 -29.71 11.34
CA LEU A 75 -6.32 -28.50 10.57
C LEU A 75 -5.11 -27.58 10.57
N VAL A 76 -4.60 -27.23 9.38
CA VAL A 76 -3.59 -26.20 9.20
C VAL A 76 -4.27 -24.92 8.73
N VAL A 77 -4.04 -23.81 9.44
CA VAL A 77 -4.69 -22.53 9.15
C VAL A 77 -3.64 -21.56 8.59
N MET A 78 -3.88 -21.05 7.38
CA MET A 78 -3.14 -19.95 6.78
C MET A 78 -3.94 -18.65 6.97
N ILE A 79 -3.25 -17.57 7.36
CA ILE A 79 -3.87 -16.27 7.61
C ILE A 79 -3.17 -15.25 6.72
N ASP A 80 -3.97 -14.51 5.95
CA ASP A 80 -3.49 -13.44 5.10
C ASP A 80 -3.46 -12.12 5.88
N ASP A 81 -2.45 -11.30 5.65
CA ASP A 81 -2.43 -9.91 6.11
C ASP A 81 -3.01 -8.99 5.03
N THR A 82 -3.52 -7.83 5.43
CA THR A 82 -4.04 -6.81 4.50
C THR A 82 -2.93 -5.94 3.93
N THR A 83 -3.15 -5.39 2.73
CA THR A 83 -2.32 -4.31 2.21
C THR A 83 -2.53 -3.04 3.04
N LYS A 84 -1.45 -2.24 3.22
CA LYS A 84 -1.47 -1.04 4.05
C LYS A 84 -0.79 0.11 3.32
N VAL A 85 -1.50 1.22 3.15
CA VAL A 85 -0.98 2.44 2.54
C VAL A 85 -1.27 3.62 3.45
N GLN A 86 -0.25 4.41 3.76
CA GLN A 86 -0.36 5.65 4.52
C GLN A 86 -0.03 6.82 3.60
N ILE A 87 -0.93 7.79 3.51
CA ILE A 87 -0.77 8.98 2.66
C ILE A 87 -0.76 10.23 3.53
N SER A 88 0.36 10.95 3.50
CA SER A 88 0.55 12.24 4.14
C SER A 88 0.39 13.36 3.12
N LYS A 89 -0.36 14.40 3.46
CA LYS A 89 -0.49 15.64 2.71
C LYS A 89 0.14 16.75 3.51
N GLN A 90 1.31 17.26 3.09
CA GLN A 90 2.14 18.13 3.91
C GLN A 90 2.45 19.47 3.23
N ASP A 91 2.61 20.51 4.04
CA ASP A 91 3.24 21.78 3.63
C ASP A 91 4.74 21.55 3.42
N ILE A 92 5.25 21.88 2.23
CA ILE A 92 6.66 21.66 1.87
C ILE A 92 7.63 22.46 2.75
N THR A 93 7.18 23.56 3.33
CA THR A 93 8.03 24.47 4.14
C THR A 93 8.13 23.99 5.58
N THR A 94 7.00 23.56 6.16
CA THR A 94 6.94 23.20 7.60
C THR A 94 7.05 21.69 7.81
N GLY A 95 6.68 20.88 6.82
CA GLY A 95 6.58 19.42 6.94
C GLY A 95 5.39 18.97 7.79
N GLU A 96 4.48 19.89 8.15
CA GLU A 96 3.28 19.56 8.90
C GLU A 96 2.16 19.08 7.98
N GLU A 97 1.27 18.22 8.52
CA GLU A 97 0.08 17.77 7.79
C GLU A 97 -0.80 18.97 7.43
N LEU A 98 -1.30 18.97 6.18
CA LEU A 98 -2.02 20.09 5.59
C LEU A 98 -3.50 19.70 5.37
N PRO A 99 -4.42 20.17 6.24
CA PRO A 99 -5.85 19.89 6.09
C PRO A 99 -6.50 20.65 4.92
N GLY A 100 -7.56 20.06 4.35
CA GLY A 100 -8.45 20.72 3.40
C GLY A 100 -8.18 20.44 1.93
N ALA A 101 -7.15 19.67 1.59
CA ALA A 101 -6.93 19.17 0.23
C ALA A 101 -7.94 18.07 -0.12
N LYS A 102 -8.52 18.09 -1.32
CA LYS A 102 -9.33 16.98 -1.83
C LYS A 102 -8.45 16.08 -2.68
N LEU A 103 -8.29 14.82 -2.25
CA LEU A 103 -7.37 13.84 -2.79
C LEU A 103 -8.12 12.62 -3.34
N GLN A 104 -7.55 12.01 -4.37
CA GLN A 104 -8.02 10.77 -4.98
C GLN A 104 -6.86 9.80 -5.19
N VAL A 105 -7.08 8.51 -4.95
CA VAL A 105 -6.26 7.42 -5.45
C VAL A 105 -6.96 6.82 -6.67
N ILE A 106 -6.22 6.72 -7.76
CA ILE A 106 -6.73 6.33 -9.08
C ILE A 106 -5.95 5.11 -9.55
N ASP A 107 -6.66 4.08 -10.06
CA ASP A 107 -6.03 2.89 -10.65
C ASP A 107 -5.50 3.17 -12.07
N ARG A 108 -4.89 2.14 -12.71
CA ARG A 108 -4.35 2.26 -14.06
C ARG A 108 -5.41 2.47 -15.14
N ASP A 109 -6.65 2.08 -14.87
CA ASP A 109 -7.78 2.20 -15.80
C ASP A 109 -8.48 3.57 -15.67
N GLY A 110 -8.02 4.40 -14.71
CA GLY A 110 -8.56 5.74 -14.44
C GLY A 110 -9.74 5.76 -13.48
N ASN A 111 -10.05 4.64 -12.80
CA ASN A 111 -11.11 4.59 -11.81
C ASN A 111 -10.63 5.15 -10.47
N VAL A 112 -11.47 5.96 -9.82
CA VAL A 112 -11.22 6.43 -8.46
C VAL A 112 -11.53 5.31 -7.49
N VAL A 113 -10.49 4.81 -6.80
CA VAL A 113 -10.61 3.73 -5.80
C VAL A 113 -10.74 4.25 -4.38
N GLU A 114 -10.24 5.46 -4.11
CA GLU A 114 -10.36 6.17 -2.83
C GLU A 114 -10.48 7.67 -3.06
N GLU A 115 -11.31 8.37 -2.27
CA GLU A 115 -11.43 9.83 -2.28
C GLU A 115 -11.66 10.34 -0.85
N TRP A 116 -10.91 11.38 -0.43
CA TRP A 116 -11.08 11.99 0.90
C TRP A 116 -10.65 13.45 0.90
N VAL A 117 -10.88 14.11 2.04
CA VAL A 117 -10.33 15.44 2.35
C VAL A 117 -9.23 15.27 3.39
N SER A 118 -8.04 15.83 3.15
CA SER A 118 -6.92 15.76 4.09
C SER A 118 -7.24 16.40 5.43
N SER A 119 -6.64 15.87 6.49
CA SER A 119 -6.77 16.31 7.88
C SER A 119 -5.41 16.65 8.47
N SER A 120 -5.37 16.87 9.79
CA SER A 120 -4.11 17.03 10.54
C SER A 120 -3.37 15.71 10.82
N GLU A 121 -3.89 14.59 10.29
CA GLU A 121 -3.32 13.27 10.41
C GLU A 121 -3.22 12.61 9.03
N PRO A 122 -2.24 11.73 8.79
CA PRO A 122 -2.16 10.96 7.57
C PRO A 122 -3.41 10.14 7.32
N HIS A 123 -3.78 9.96 6.06
CA HIS A 123 -4.86 9.07 5.65
C HIS A 123 -4.35 7.64 5.51
N PHE A 124 -5.06 6.68 6.10
CA PHE A 124 -4.69 5.27 6.09
C PHE A 124 -5.70 4.45 5.29
N ILE A 125 -5.20 3.68 4.31
CA ILE A 125 -5.99 2.80 3.45
C ILE A 125 -5.54 1.37 3.73
N GLU A 126 -6.46 0.52 4.19
CA GLU A 126 -6.18 -0.88 4.54
C GLU A 126 -7.12 -1.81 3.80
N GLY A 127 -6.57 -2.92 3.26
CA GLY A 127 -7.36 -3.98 2.62
C GLY A 127 -8.11 -3.57 1.35
N LYS A 128 -7.73 -2.47 0.70
CA LYS A 128 -8.46 -1.92 -0.45
C LYS A 128 -7.65 -1.86 -1.74
N LEU A 129 -6.36 -1.62 -1.61
CA LEU A 129 -5.45 -1.53 -2.75
C LEU A 129 -4.74 -2.87 -2.94
N ILE A 130 -4.48 -3.25 -4.18
CA ILE A 130 -3.91 -4.56 -4.53
C ILE A 130 -2.39 -4.53 -4.42
N ALA A 131 -1.80 -5.50 -3.74
CA ALA A 131 -0.37 -5.67 -3.56
C ALA A 131 0.38 -5.69 -4.92
N GLY A 132 1.49 -4.96 -5.01
CA GLY A 132 2.31 -4.86 -6.22
C GLY A 132 1.71 -4.06 -7.37
N LYS A 133 0.50 -3.50 -7.24
CA LYS A 133 -0.12 -2.65 -8.26
C LYS A 133 0.31 -1.19 -8.11
N GLU A 134 0.42 -0.51 -9.26
CA GLU A 134 0.68 0.93 -9.32
C GLU A 134 -0.63 1.71 -9.31
N TYR A 135 -0.67 2.77 -8.52
CA TYR A 135 -1.76 3.75 -8.41
C TYR A 135 -1.23 5.17 -8.59
N THR A 136 -2.13 6.10 -8.87
CA THR A 136 -1.83 7.53 -8.94
C THR A 136 -2.55 8.26 -7.81
N LEU A 137 -1.81 8.98 -6.98
CA LEU A 137 -2.35 9.95 -6.02
C LEU A 137 -2.51 11.29 -6.73
N LYS A 138 -3.72 11.83 -6.71
CA LYS A 138 -4.09 13.08 -7.36
C LYS A 138 -4.76 14.03 -6.39
N GLU A 139 -4.32 15.28 -6.37
CA GLU A 139 -5.03 16.37 -5.73
C GLU A 139 -5.99 17.01 -6.73
N THR A 140 -7.26 17.14 -6.35
CA THR A 140 -8.30 17.76 -7.17
C THR A 140 -8.68 19.16 -6.70
N ILE A 141 -8.48 19.45 -5.41
CA ILE A 141 -8.66 20.76 -4.79
C ILE A 141 -7.54 20.95 -3.78
N ALA A 142 -6.76 22.03 -3.93
CA ALA A 142 -5.76 22.40 -2.93
C ALA A 142 -6.41 23.16 -1.76
N PRO A 143 -5.80 23.17 -0.57
CA PRO A 143 -6.22 24.04 0.54
C PRO A 143 -6.09 25.50 0.18
N GLU A 144 -6.84 26.37 0.89
CA GLU A 144 -6.80 27.80 0.65
C GLU A 144 -5.38 28.37 0.84
N GLY A 145 -4.89 29.08 -0.17
CA GLY A 145 -3.55 29.68 -0.18
C GLY A 145 -2.45 28.78 -0.70
N TYR A 146 -2.77 27.59 -1.18
CA TYR A 146 -1.80 26.64 -1.76
C TYR A 146 -2.06 26.37 -3.25
N GLU A 147 -1.04 25.92 -3.95
CA GLU A 147 -1.14 25.47 -5.33
C GLU A 147 -1.45 23.96 -5.38
N ILE A 148 -2.18 23.51 -6.42
CA ILE A 148 -2.44 22.08 -6.64
C ILE A 148 -1.12 21.36 -6.89
N ALA A 149 -0.86 20.31 -6.11
CA ALA A 149 0.33 19.47 -6.26
C ALA A 149 0.31 18.64 -7.56
N ASN A 150 1.51 18.27 -8.02
CA ASN A 150 1.64 17.30 -9.09
C ASN A 150 1.19 15.91 -8.65
N GLU A 151 0.64 15.15 -9.60
CA GLU A 151 0.27 13.75 -9.37
C GLU A 151 1.49 12.89 -9.00
N ILE A 152 1.30 11.94 -8.08
CA ILE A 152 2.34 11.01 -7.62
C ILE A 152 1.93 9.59 -7.98
N LYS A 153 2.82 8.85 -8.64
CA LYS A 153 2.65 7.41 -8.85
C LYS A 153 3.33 6.64 -7.72
N PHE A 154 2.64 5.63 -7.19
CA PHE A 154 3.19 4.75 -6.17
C PHE A 154 2.78 3.30 -6.41
N THR A 155 3.55 2.36 -5.88
CA THR A 155 3.25 0.93 -5.93
C THR A 155 3.01 0.42 -4.51
N VAL A 156 1.94 -0.36 -4.32
CA VAL A 156 1.61 -0.95 -3.02
C VAL A 156 2.63 -2.04 -2.70
N ASN A 157 3.21 -2.01 -1.48
CA ASN A 157 4.15 -3.03 -1.03
C ASN A 157 3.48 -4.40 -1.01
N ALA A 158 4.21 -5.41 -1.49
CA ALA A 158 3.71 -6.78 -1.58
C ALA A 158 4.15 -7.66 -0.41
N ASP A 159 4.88 -7.11 0.56
CA ASP A 159 5.44 -7.81 1.73
C ASP A 159 4.68 -7.51 3.03
N GLY A 160 3.51 -6.87 2.95
CA GLY A 160 2.68 -6.49 4.11
C GLY A 160 3.18 -5.26 4.88
N SER A 161 4.33 -4.70 4.52
CA SER A 161 4.79 -3.44 5.09
C SER A 161 3.91 -2.28 4.65
N VAL A 162 3.86 -1.21 5.45
CA VAL A 162 3.12 0.01 5.10
C VAL A 162 3.80 0.69 3.91
N THR A 163 3.02 0.97 2.85
CA THR A 163 3.45 1.84 1.75
C THR A 163 3.23 3.29 2.19
N GLU A 164 4.33 4.04 2.35
CA GLU A 164 4.27 5.46 2.72
C GLU A 164 4.33 6.34 1.47
N VAL A 165 3.38 7.27 1.32
CA VAL A 165 3.30 8.24 0.22
C VAL A 165 3.13 9.63 0.81
N ILE A 166 4.02 10.58 0.42
CA ILE A 166 3.94 11.97 0.89
C ILE A 166 3.72 12.88 -0.31
N MET A 167 2.66 13.69 -0.27
CA MET A 167 2.39 14.74 -1.24
C MET A 167 2.56 16.11 -0.58
N TYR A 168 3.40 16.94 -1.21
CA TYR A 168 3.70 18.27 -0.73
C TYR A 168 2.95 19.34 -1.51
N ASP A 169 2.47 20.38 -0.80
CA ASP A 169 1.99 21.62 -1.40
C ASP A 169 2.92 22.77 -1.11
N GLU A 170 2.95 23.70 -2.06
CA GLU A 170 3.62 25.00 -1.93
C GLU A 170 2.58 26.11 -1.76
N LEU A 171 2.92 27.10 -0.94
CA LEU A 171 2.11 28.30 -0.82
C LEU A 171 2.03 29.05 -2.16
N THR A 172 0.83 29.50 -2.52
CA THR A 172 0.65 30.37 -3.69
C THR A 172 1.49 31.66 -3.49
N PRO A 173 2.37 32.02 -4.43
CA PRO A 173 3.20 33.21 -4.30
C PRO A 173 2.34 34.47 -4.09
N LYS A 174 2.48 35.13 -2.96
CA LYS A 174 1.83 36.41 -2.71
C LYS A 174 2.53 37.49 -3.52
N ILE A 175 1.98 37.91 -4.64
CA ILE A 175 2.48 39.02 -5.41
C ILE A 175 2.18 40.31 -4.62
N THR A 176 3.15 40.77 -3.84
CA THR A 176 3.10 42.11 -3.28
C THR A 176 3.57 43.06 -4.39
N THR A 177 2.63 43.75 -5.06
CA THR A 177 2.99 44.88 -5.91
C THR A 177 3.58 45.95 -4.97
N PRO A 178 4.83 46.40 -5.23
CA PRO A 178 5.37 47.52 -4.46
C PRO A 178 4.42 48.71 -4.65
N TYR A 179 3.94 49.31 -3.57
CA TYR A 179 3.21 50.57 -3.64
C TYR A 179 4.24 51.64 -4.02
N THR A 180 4.41 51.85 -5.32
CA THR A 180 5.13 53.01 -5.84
C THR A 180 4.16 54.17 -5.79
N GLY A 181 4.25 54.96 -4.71
CA GLY A 181 3.50 56.19 -4.56
C GLY A 181 4.05 57.27 -5.48
N ASP A 182 3.90 57.10 -6.80
CA ASP A 182 4.14 58.13 -7.80
C ASP A 182 2.91 58.23 -8.69
N ASN A 183 2.23 59.37 -8.59
CA ASN A 183 1.17 59.83 -9.48
C ASN A 183 1.74 60.21 -10.86
N HIS A 184 2.29 59.29 -11.61
CA HIS A 184 2.50 59.48 -13.04
C HIS A 184 1.98 58.27 -13.85
N SER A 185 0.99 58.58 -14.64
CA SER A 185 0.40 57.70 -15.64
C SER A 185 1.43 57.40 -16.73
N ASP A 186 2.05 56.22 -16.66
CA ASP A 186 2.61 55.59 -17.85
C ASP A 186 2.43 54.06 -17.76
N PHE A 187 1.54 53.58 -18.59
CA PHE A 187 1.21 52.19 -18.78
C PHE A 187 2.38 51.51 -19.49
N ALA A 188 3.13 50.66 -18.80
CA ALA A 188 3.93 49.62 -19.40
C ALA A 188 3.84 48.36 -18.56
N ALA A 189 2.90 47.52 -18.93
CA ALA A 189 2.77 46.16 -18.40
C ALA A 189 3.91 45.29 -18.91
N TYR A 190 4.88 44.97 -18.05
CA TYR A 190 5.77 43.83 -18.29
C TYR A 190 5.27 42.65 -17.44
N ALA A 191 4.51 41.79 -18.09
CA ALA A 191 4.23 40.46 -17.59
C ALA A 191 5.51 39.63 -17.75
N MET A 192 6.27 39.43 -16.69
CA MET A 192 7.29 38.42 -16.62
C MET A 192 6.69 37.18 -15.98
N LEU A 193 6.19 36.27 -16.81
CA LEU A 193 5.94 34.90 -16.44
C LEU A 193 7.27 34.18 -16.22
N GLY A 194 7.69 34.08 -14.99
CA GLY A 194 8.76 33.16 -14.57
C GLY A 194 8.14 31.89 -14.03
N ALA A 195 7.84 30.92 -14.90
CA ALA A 195 7.53 29.58 -14.48
C ALA A 195 8.82 28.91 -13.99
N ALA A 196 9.09 28.96 -12.69
CA ALA A 196 10.10 28.11 -12.08
C ALA A 196 9.47 26.73 -11.84
N SER A 197 9.62 25.84 -12.82
CA SER A 197 9.29 24.43 -12.66
C SER A 197 10.32 23.80 -11.74
N VAL A 198 10.01 23.69 -10.45
CA VAL A 198 10.79 22.86 -9.53
C VAL A 198 10.31 21.43 -9.71
N ILE A 199 11.14 20.60 -10.34
CA ILE A 199 10.93 19.17 -10.41
C ILE A 199 11.32 18.60 -9.04
N ILE A 200 10.35 18.35 -8.18
CA ILE A 200 10.55 17.60 -6.93
C ILE A 200 10.41 16.12 -7.26
N ALA A 201 11.54 15.42 -7.22
CA ALA A 201 11.54 13.95 -7.31
C ALA A 201 10.90 13.39 -6.04
N ALA A 202 9.80 12.64 -6.18
CA ALA A 202 9.20 11.89 -5.08
C ALA A 202 10.24 10.91 -4.50
N LEU A 203 10.60 11.08 -3.24
CA LEU A 203 11.49 10.16 -2.54
C LEU A 203 10.65 9.01 -1.96
N ILE A 204 10.64 7.88 -2.64
CA ILE A 204 10.08 6.64 -2.09
C ILE A 204 11.12 6.08 -1.10
N ILE A 205 10.87 6.25 0.19
CA ILE A 205 11.73 5.69 1.23
C ILE A 205 11.27 4.28 1.55
N THR A 206 11.85 3.29 0.90
CA THR A 206 11.71 1.89 1.34
C THR A 206 12.61 1.68 2.56
N LYS A 207 12.02 1.68 3.75
CA LYS A 207 12.73 1.28 4.98
C LYS A 207 12.94 -0.23 4.95
N LYS A 208 14.15 -0.68 4.59
CA LYS A 208 14.59 -2.07 4.83
C LYS A 208 14.56 -2.34 6.33
N GLY A 209 13.72 -3.27 6.75
CA GLY A 209 13.66 -3.75 8.12
C GLY A 209 15.03 -4.24 8.59
N LYS A 210 15.54 -3.69 9.68
CA LYS A 210 16.72 -4.22 10.37
C LYS A 210 16.34 -5.55 11.02
N LYS A 211 16.90 -6.65 10.53
CA LYS A 211 16.98 -7.90 11.30
C LYS A 211 17.84 -7.61 12.54
N TYR A 212 17.29 -7.83 13.70
CA TYR A 212 18.08 -7.96 14.93
C TYR A 212 18.59 -9.40 15.01
N GLU A 213 19.91 -9.54 15.07
CA GLU A 213 20.58 -10.75 15.52
C GLU A 213 20.40 -10.91 17.04
#